data_1c2ba1e17784ed4be62965de53739d5f
#
_entry.id   1c2ba1e17784ed4be62965de53739d5f
#
_cell.length_a   1.000
_cell.length_b   1.000
_cell.length_c   1.000
_cell.angle_alpha   90.00
_cell.angle_beta   90.00
_cell.angle_gamma   90.00
#
_symmetry.space_group_name_H-M   'P 1'
#
loop_
_entity.id
_entity.type
_entity.pdbx_description
1 polymer ?
#
loop_
_entity_poly.entity_id
_entity_poly.type
_entity_poly.pdbx_seq_one_letter_code
_entity_poly.pdbx_strand_id
1 'polypeptide(L)'
;MSVSLVGYTNAGKSTLFNALTKAQAYAADQLFATLDTTSRRVYLGDEVGQIVVSDTVGFIRELPHQLVAAFRATLEETIHADLLLHVVDASSAVRLEQIEQVNGVLHEIGADTIRQVLVFNKIDAVPELAARGDAVERDEYGNISRVFLSARTGQGLDTLRAAIAEIASAEHLSSATLPDALDGTSTEPHEDHTISEHGR
;
A
#
# COMPACT_ATOMS: atom_id res chain seq x y z
N MET A 1 6.49 -3.55 7.30
CA MET A 1 5.37 -3.17 6.41
C MET A 1 5.83 -2.12 5.42
N SER A 2 5.51 -2.30 4.14
CA SER A 2 5.75 -1.38 3.04
C SER A 2 4.41 -0.84 2.52
N VAL A 3 4.34 0.47 2.28
CA VAL A 3 3.12 1.18 1.87
C VAL A 3 3.43 1.95 0.59
N SER A 4 2.69 1.70 -0.49
CA SER A 4 2.88 2.39 -1.76
C SER A 4 1.73 3.35 -2.04
N LEU A 5 2.05 4.59 -2.43
CA LEU A 5 1.07 5.58 -2.88
C LEU A 5 0.80 5.37 -4.37
N VAL A 6 -0.43 5.05 -4.71
CA VAL A 6 -0.89 4.93 -6.09
C VAL A 6 -2.03 5.91 -6.35
N GLY A 7 -2.32 6.22 -7.59
CA GLY A 7 -3.43 7.09 -7.93
C GLY A 7 -3.20 7.90 -9.20
N TYR A 8 -4.25 8.53 -9.67
CA TYR A 8 -4.22 9.32 -10.89
C TYR A 8 -3.25 10.49 -10.77
N THR A 9 -2.75 10.98 -11.92
CA THR A 9 -1.91 12.19 -11.93
C THR A 9 -2.64 13.37 -11.28
N ASN A 10 -1.92 14.23 -10.56
CA ASN A 10 -2.45 15.37 -9.81
C ASN A 10 -3.47 15.04 -8.69
N ALA A 11 -3.63 13.78 -8.30
CA ALA A 11 -4.42 13.44 -7.12
C ALA A 11 -3.79 13.93 -5.80
N GLY A 12 -2.52 14.33 -5.83
CA GLY A 12 -1.80 14.88 -4.68
C GLY A 12 -0.93 13.85 -3.95
N LYS A 13 -0.48 12.79 -4.63
CA LYS A 13 0.39 11.75 -4.05
C LYS A 13 1.67 12.31 -3.44
N SER A 14 2.45 13.06 -4.20
CA SER A 14 3.71 13.65 -3.73
C SER A 14 3.49 14.67 -2.60
N THR A 15 2.38 15.43 -2.63
CA THR A 15 2.00 16.30 -1.52
C THR A 15 1.71 15.49 -0.26
N LEU A 16 0.95 14.40 -0.39
CA LEU A 16 0.63 13.50 0.72
C LEU A 16 1.89 12.80 1.24
N PHE A 17 2.74 12.30 0.35
CA PHE A 17 4.03 11.71 0.70
C PHE A 17 4.88 12.66 1.56
N ASN A 18 5.03 13.92 1.10
CA ASN A 18 5.79 14.93 1.82
C ASN A 18 5.18 15.24 3.20
N ALA A 19 3.85 15.34 3.27
CA ALA A 19 3.14 15.60 4.52
C ALA A 19 3.28 14.42 5.52
N LEU A 20 3.22 13.18 5.04
CA LEU A 20 3.41 11.99 5.87
C LEU A 20 4.84 11.84 6.37
N THR A 21 5.81 12.10 5.50
CA THR A 21 7.24 11.90 5.79
C THR A 21 7.90 13.12 6.41
N LYS A 22 7.17 14.24 6.57
CA LYS A 22 7.69 15.55 7.02
C LYS A 22 8.90 16.00 6.19
N ALA A 23 8.97 15.58 4.92
CA ALA A 23 10.04 15.95 4.01
C ALA A 23 9.66 17.21 3.25
N GLN A 24 10.61 18.14 3.13
CA GLN A 24 10.52 19.26 2.19
C GLN A 24 10.92 18.77 0.79
N ALA A 25 10.10 17.95 0.15
CA ALA A 25 10.30 17.61 -1.24
C ALA A 25 9.41 18.50 -2.12
N TYR A 26 9.93 18.83 -3.28
CA TYR A 26 9.32 19.73 -4.24
C TYR A 26 8.05 19.08 -4.82
N ALA A 27 6.89 19.52 -4.36
CA ALA A 27 5.62 19.18 -5.01
C ALA A 27 5.35 20.27 -6.06
N ALA A 28 5.64 19.98 -7.32
CA ALA A 28 5.26 20.83 -8.43
C ALA A 28 3.93 20.34 -9.02
N ASP A 29 3.05 21.25 -9.39
CA ASP A 29 1.83 20.97 -10.17
C ASP A 29 2.20 20.61 -11.63
N GLN A 30 2.99 19.56 -11.79
CA GLN A 30 3.42 19.06 -13.09
C GLN A 30 2.95 17.64 -13.29
N LEU A 31 2.57 17.32 -14.53
CA LEU A 31 2.34 15.94 -14.95
C LEU A 31 3.64 15.15 -14.72
N PHE A 32 3.54 14.00 -14.02
CA PHE A 32 4.70 13.16 -13.66
C PHE A 32 5.73 13.90 -12.78
N ALA A 33 5.28 14.54 -11.70
CA ALA A 33 6.18 15.16 -10.71
C ALA A 33 7.17 14.16 -10.09
N THR A 34 6.81 12.88 -10.04
CA THR A 34 7.66 11.78 -9.61
C THR A 34 7.93 10.86 -10.81
N LEU A 35 9.17 10.82 -11.29
CA LEU A 35 9.64 9.92 -12.36
C LEU A 35 10.35 8.68 -11.79
N ASP A 36 11.01 8.85 -10.65
CA ASP A 36 11.66 7.77 -9.91
C ASP A 36 10.94 7.56 -8.58
N THR A 37 10.77 6.30 -8.17
CA THR A 37 10.16 5.98 -6.88
C THR A 37 11.00 6.53 -5.75
N THR A 38 10.38 7.29 -4.86
CA THR A 38 11.02 7.82 -3.66
C THR A 38 10.45 7.12 -2.44
N SER A 39 11.31 6.41 -1.70
CA SER A 39 10.91 5.67 -0.49
C SER A 39 11.47 6.35 0.77
N ARG A 40 10.66 6.44 1.82
CA ARG A 40 11.07 7.00 3.13
C ARG A 40 10.48 6.20 4.28
N ARG A 41 11.23 6.17 5.38
CA ARG A 41 10.75 5.58 6.63
C ARG A 41 9.89 6.58 7.39
N VAL A 42 8.75 6.10 7.89
CA VAL A 42 7.80 6.86 8.71
C VAL A 42 7.59 6.10 10.02
N TYR A 43 7.73 6.79 11.14
CA TYR A 43 7.46 6.21 12.45
C TYR A 43 5.99 6.41 12.81
N LEU A 44 5.29 5.33 13.18
CA LEU A 44 3.86 5.32 13.48
C LEU A 44 3.55 5.08 14.98
N GLY A 45 4.55 5.12 15.83
CA GLY A 45 4.42 4.86 17.27
C GLY A 45 5.06 3.55 17.69
N ASP A 46 5.15 3.34 19.02
CA ASP A 46 5.92 2.22 19.59
C ASP A 46 5.31 0.84 19.28
N GLU A 47 4.00 0.77 19.08
CA GLU A 47 3.30 -0.50 18.78
C GLU A 47 3.58 -1.02 17.35
N VAL A 48 3.76 -0.13 16.39
CA VAL A 48 3.98 -0.46 14.97
C VAL A 48 5.43 -0.28 14.55
N GLY A 49 6.13 0.69 15.17
CA GLY A 49 7.48 1.05 14.82
C GLY A 49 7.57 1.83 13.51
N GLN A 50 8.48 1.42 12.64
CA GLN A 50 8.74 2.07 11.37
C GLN A 50 8.12 1.31 10.20
N ILE A 51 7.47 2.06 9.30
CA ILE A 51 7.05 1.59 7.98
C ILE A 51 7.85 2.28 6.89
N VAL A 52 7.88 1.70 5.69
CA VAL A 52 8.42 2.33 4.48
C VAL A 52 7.26 2.84 3.65
N VAL A 53 7.25 4.11 3.30
CA VAL A 53 6.27 4.71 2.39
C VAL A 53 6.98 5.07 1.10
N SER A 54 6.40 4.68 -0.04
CA SER A 54 6.93 4.95 -1.38
C SER A 54 5.95 5.81 -2.17
N ASP A 55 6.45 6.88 -2.80
CA ASP A 55 5.72 7.67 -3.79
C ASP A 55 6.00 7.12 -5.18
N THR A 56 4.95 6.88 -5.96
CA THR A 56 5.05 6.32 -7.30
C THR A 56 4.64 7.32 -8.38
N VAL A 57 4.91 6.99 -9.64
CA VAL A 57 4.42 7.77 -10.78
C VAL A 57 2.90 7.88 -10.78
N GLY A 58 2.39 9.05 -11.19
CA GLY A 58 0.95 9.24 -11.39
C GLY A 58 0.44 8.49 -12.61
N PHE A 59 -0.64 7.73 -12.42
CA PHE A 59 -1.34 7.12 -13.55
C PHE A 59 -2.07 8.18 -14.36
N ILE A 60 -2.06 8.01 -15.69
CA ILE A 60 -2.79 8.85 -16.64
C ILE A 60 -3.75 7.99 -17.46
N ARG A 61 -4.73 8.64 -18.05
CA ARG A 61 -5.61 8.01 -19.04
C ARG A 61 -4.76 7.51 -20.21
N GLU A 62 -4.94 6.25 -20.60
CA GLU A 62 -4.19 5.63 -21.69
C GLU A 62 -2.66 5.71 -21.50
N LEU A 63 -2.15 5.00 -20.46
CA LEU A 63 -0.70 4.75 -20.39
C LEU A 63 -0.33 3.95 -21.64
N PRO A 64 0.44 4.52 -22.59
CA PRO A 64 0.87 3.75 -23.77
C PRO A 64 1.61 2.51 -23.30
N HIS A 65 1.33 1.35 -23.86
CA HIS A 65 2.01 0.08 -23.49
C HIS A 65 3.54 0.18 -23.49
N GLN A 66 4.11 1.09 -24.29
CA GLN A 66 5.55 1.40 -24.29
C GLN A 66 6.01 2.09 -22.99
N LEU A 67 5.15 2.92 -22.36
CA LEU A 67 5.46 3.56 -21.09
C LEU A 67 5.25 2.60 -19.90
N VAL A 68 4.33 1.65 -19.98
CA VAL A 68 4.19 0.59 -18.96
C VAL A 68 5.50 -0.18 -18.81
N ALA A 69 6.18 -0.50 -19.93
CA ALA A 69 7.49 -1.17 -19.89
C ALA A 69 8.59 -0.27 -19.27
N ALA A 70 8.59 1.03 -19.58
CA ALA A 70 9.53 1.98 -19.03
C ALA A 70 9.31 2.26 -17.53
N PHE A 71 8.05 2.24 -17.08
CA PHE A 71 7.68 2.43 -15.67
C PHE A 71 7.67 1.13 -14.85
N ARG A 72 7.94 -0.01 -15.48
CA ARG A 72 7.91 -1.32 -14.81
C ARG A 72 8.79 -1.35 -13.57
N ALA A 73 9.98 -0.76 -13.62
CA ALA A 73 10.88 -0.68 -12.46
C ALA A 73 10.30 0.16 -11.30
N THR A 74 9.59 1.26 -11.61
CA THR A 74 8.90 2.08 -10.60
C THR A 74 7.63 1.43 -10.09
N LEU A 75 7.00 0.56 -10.86
CA LEU A 75 5.83 -0.21 -10.48
C LEU A 75 6.18 -1.50 -9.70
N GLU A 76 7.44 -1.97 -9.78
CA GLU A 76 7.91 -3.13 -9.00
C GLU A 76 7.77 -2.91 -7.51
N GLU A 77 8.03 -1.70 -6.99
CA GLU A 77 7.79 -1.39 -5.58
C GLU A 77 6.29 -1.45 -5.20
N THR A 78 5.40 -1.17 -6.15
CA THR A 78 3.95 -1.28 -5.93
C THR A 78 3.52 -2.73 -5.79
N ILE A 79 4.06 -3.63 -6.62
CA ILE A 79 3.73 -5.07 -6.62
C ILE A 79 4.20 -5.74 -5.31
N HIS A 80 5.26 -5.23 -4.69
CA HIS A 80 5.82 -5.75 -3.44
C HIS A 80 5.36 -5.01 -2.18
N ALA A 81 4.41 -4.08 -2.32
CA ALA A 81 3.85 -3.38 -1.17
C ALA A 81 2.89 -4.28 -0.37
N ASP A 82 2.87 -4.10 0.93
CA ASP A 82 1.90 -4.76 1.82
C ASP A 82 0.54 -4.02 1.79
N LEU A 83 0.57 -2.70 1.55
CA LEU A 83 -0.62 -1.85 1.50
C LEU A 83 -0.50 -0.82 0.37
N LEU A 84 -1.58 -0.65 -0.40
CA LEU A 84 -1.73 0.44 -1.36
C LEU A 84 -2.62 1.54 -0.77
N LEU A 85 -2.11 2.77 -0.76
CA LEU A 85 -2.90 3.96 -0.51
C LEU A 85 -3.26 4.58 -1.86
N HIS A 86 -4.48 4.31 -2.32
CA HIS A 86 -4.97 4.85 -3.58
C HIS A 86 -5.50 6.27 -3.37
N VAL A 87 -4.67 7.24 -3.72
CA VAL A 87 -4.95 8.67 -3.56
C VAL A 87 -5.89 9.15 -4.66
N VAL A 88 -7.03 9.69 -4.25
CA VAL A 88 -8.12 10.16 -5.11
C VAL A 88 -8.32 11.66 -4.88
N ASP A 89 -8.42 12.43 -5.95
CA ASP A 89 -8.84 13.83 -5.87
C ASP A 89 -10.35 13.90 -5.60
N ALA A 90 -10.74 14.23 -4.36
CA ALA A 90 -12.14 14.32 -3.96
C ALA A 90 -12.90 15.39 -4.73
N SER A 91 -12.23 16.42 -5.24
CA SER A 91 -12.83 17.53 -6.01
C SER A 91 -13.04 17.20 -7.48
N SER A 92 -12.47 16.10 -8.00
CA SER A 92 -12.61 15.71 -9.40
C SER A 92 -14.02 15.21 -9.71
N ALA A 93 -14.66 15.79 -10.72
CA ALA A 93 -15.98 15.36 -11.19
C ALA A 93 -15.94 13.95 -11.80
N VAL A 94 -14.78 13.52 -12.30
CA VAL A 94 -14.55 12.22 -12.95
C VAL A 94 -13.77 11.25 -12.05
N ARG A 95 -13.79 11.46 -10.73
CA ARG A 95 -13.00 10.65 -9.78
C ARG A 95 -13.29 9.15 -9.84
N LEU A 96 -14.53 8.76 -10.14
CA LEU A 96 -14.89 7.34 -10.25
C LEU A 96 -14.22 6.69 -11.47
N GLU A 97 -14.23 7.37 -12.61
CA GLU A 97 -13.52 6.90 -13.81
C GLU A 97 -12.01 6.81 -13.57
N GLN A 98 -11.44 7.77 -12.82
CA GLN A 98 -10.02 7.77 -12.47
C GLN A 98 -9.68 6.58 -11.54
N ILE A 99 -10.53 6.26 -10.58
CA ILE A 99 -10.37 5.08 -9.71
C ILE A 99 -10.37 3.80 -10.56
N GLU A 100 -11.33 3.64 -11.48
CA GLU A 100 -11.42 2.48 -12.37
C GLU A 100 -10.18 2.35 -13.27
N GLN A 101 -9.67 3.45 -13.81
CA GLN A 101 -8.45 3.44 -14.63
C GLN A 101 -7.23 3.00 -13.83
N VAL A 102 -7.06 3.50 -12.60
CA VAL A 102 -5.98 3.09 -11.72
C VAL A 102 -6.10 1.61 -11.36
N ASN A 103 -7.30 1.12 -11.04
CA ASN A 103 -7.55 -0.29 -10.76
C ASN A 103 -7.23 -1.18 -11.98
N GLY A 104 -7.54 -0.72 -13.20
CA GLY A 104 -7.17 -1.40 -14.43
C GLY A 104 -5.64 -1.59 -14.55
N VAL A 105 -4.87 -0.54 -14.29
CA VAL A 105 -3.40 -0.62 -14.31
C VAL A 105 -2.87 -1.52 -13.19
N LEU A 106 -3.43 -1.44 -11.98
CA LEU A 106 -3.04 -2.33 -10.86
C LEU A 106 -3.29 -3.80 -11.21
N HIS A 107 -4.38 -4.09 -11.90
CA HIS A 107 -4.67 -5.44 -12.41
C HIS A 107 -3.65 -5.89 -13.48
N GLU A 108 -3.32 -5.03 -14.46
CA GLU A 108 -2.31 -5.34 -15.50
C GLU A 108 -0.93 -5.67 -14.94
N ILE A 109 -0.54 -5.05 -13.82
CA ILE A 109 0.75 -5.30 -13.17
C ILE A 109 0.70 -6.41 -12.10
N GLY A 110 -0.48 -6.98 -11.83
CA GLY A 110 -0.67 -8.04 -10.82
C GLY A 110 -0.67 -7.55 -9.38
N ALA A 111 -1.02 -6.28 -9.16
CA ALA A 111 -1.10 -5.66 -7.83
C ALA A 111 -2.54 -5.53 -7.28
N ASP A 112 -3.53 -6.08 -7.98
CA ASP A 112 -4.94 -6.02 -7.65
C ASP A 112 -5.33 -6.87 -6.42
N THR A 113 -4.48 -7.81 -6.03
CA THR A 113 -4.66 -8.64 -4.82
C THR A 113 -4.12 -7.98 -3.55
N ILE A 114 -3.36 -6.90 -3.67
CA ILE A 114 -2.80 -6.17 -2.53
C ILE A 114 -3.92 -5.38 -1.86
N ARG A 115 -3.93 -5.38 -0.52
CA ARG A 115 -4.88 -4.58 0.25
C ARG A 115 -4.81 -3.12 -0.16
N GLN A 116 -5.97 -2.52 -0.46
CA GLN A 116 -6.09 -1.15 -0.93
C GLN A 116 -6.98 -0.33 0.02
N VAL A 117 -6.54 0.89 0.33
CA VAL A 117 -7.34 1.90 1.02
C VAL A 117 -7.47 3.13 0.11
N LEU A 118 -8.70 3.56 -0.17
CA LEU A 118 -8.95 4.79 -0.91
C LEU A 118 -8.70 6.01 0.00
N VAL A 119 -7.80 6.89 -0.40
CA VAL A 119 -7.50 8.14 0.31
C VAL A 119 -8.07 9.31 -0.48
N PHE A 120 -9.25 9.78 -0.07
CA PHE A 120 -9.91 10.95 -0.66
C PHE A 120 -9.20 12.22 -0.18
N ASN A 121 -8.29 12.71 -1.01
CA ASN A 121 -7.50 13.91 -0.77
C ASN A 121 -8.21 15.17 -1.32
N LYS A 122 -7.77 16.35 -0.88
CA LYS A 122 -8.28 17.67 -1.27
C LYS A 122 -9.71 17.92 -0.78
N ILE A 123 -10.09 17.38 0.39
CA ILE A 123 -11.41 17.64 0.99
C ILE A 123 -11.65 19.14 1.24
N ASP A 124 -10.58 19.92 1.41
CA ASP A 124 -10.62 21.36 1.55
C ASP A 124 -11.18 22.10 0.31
N ALA A 125 -11.16 21.47 -0.85
CA ALA A 125 -11.72 21.99 -2.09
C ALA A 125 -13.20 21.60 -2.30
N VAL A 126 -13.80 20.78 -1.43
CA VAL A 126 -15.19 20.31 -1.51
C VAL A 126 -15.93 20.77 -0.24
N PRO A 127 -16.82 21.77 -0.30
CA PRO A 127 -17.43 22.37 0.88
C PRO A 127 -18.09 21.38 1.83
N GLU A 128 -18.80 20.39 1.31
CA GLU A 128 -19.49 19.38 2.12
C GLU A 128 -18.51 18.48 2.86
N LEU A 129 -17.39 18.10 2.20
CA LEU A 129 -16.34 17.29 2.82
C LEU A 129 -15.50 18.11 3.79
N ALA A 130 -15.23 19.37 3.45
CA ALA A 130 -14.53 20.29 4.35
C ALA A 130 -15.31 20.52 5.66
N ALA A 131 -16.65 20.63 5.57
CA ALA A 131 -17.53 20.77 6.71
C ALA A 131 -17.64 19.48 7.55
N ARG A 132 -17.63 18.30 6.89
CA ARG A 132 -17.62 16.99 7.56
C ARG A 132 -16.30 16.76 8.32
N GLY A 133 -15.20 17.27 7.78
CA GLY A 133 -13.86 17.05 8.30
C GLY A 133 -13.24 15.73 7.86
N ASP A 134 -12.17 15.34 8.53
CA ASP A 134 -11.53 14.06 8.32
C ASP A 134 -12.39 12.90 8.82
N ALA A 135 -12.38 11.80 8.14
CA ALA A 135 -13.18 10.64 8.46
C ALA A 135 -12.52 9.34 7.98
N VAL A 136 -12.88 8.25 8.65
CA VAL A 136 -12.57 6.87 8.22
C VAL A 136 -13.89 6.17 7.95
N GLU A 137 -13.98 5.53 6.79
CA GLU A 137 -15.09 4.63 6.44
C GLU A 137 -14.58 3.19 6.40
N ARG A 138 -15.43 2.27 6.85
CA ARG A 138 -15.14 0.85 6.90
C ARG A 138 -16.06 0.09 5.97
N ASP A 139 -15.60 -1.07 5.50
CA ASP A 139 -16.41 -2.01 4.76
C ASP A 139 -17.37 -2.80 5.68
N GLU A 140 -18.17 -3.69 5.11
CA GLU A 140 -19.11 -4.55 5.84
C GLU A 140 -18.43 -5.53 6.82
N TYR A 141 -17.13 -5.75 6.66
CA TYR A 141 -16.31 -6.60 7.54
C TYR A 141 -15.58 -5.80 8.62
N GLY A 142 -15.78 -4.48 8.68
CA GLY A 142 -15.14 -3.59 9.64
C GLY A 142 -13.73 -3.13 9.24
N ASN A 143 -13.23 -3.54 8.07
CA ASN A 143 -11.92 -3.11 7.60
C ASN A 143 -11.96 -1.66 7.10
N ILE A 144 -10.88 -0.92 7.33
CA ILE A 144 -10.73 0.43 6.79
C ILE A 144 -10.71 0.35 5.26
N SER A 145 -11.65 1.05 4.62
CA SER A 145 -11.82 1.11 3.18
C SER A 145 -11.53 2.50 2.60
N ARG A 146 -11.87 3.56 3.34
CA ARG A 146 -11.68 4.95 2.90
C ARG A 146 -11.20 5.84 4.02
N VAL A 147 -10.33 6.80 3.68
CA VAL A 147 -9.89 7.88 4.56
C VAL A 147 -10.04 9.21 3.83
N PHE A 148 -10.57 10.22 4.51
CA PHE A 148 -10.78 11.56 3.96
C PHE A 148 -9.81 12.54 4.60
N LEU A 149 -9.07 13.31 3.78
CA LEU A 149 -8.06 14.24 4.26
C LEU A 149 -7.76 15.38 3.27
N SER A 150 -7.01 16.35 3.75
CA SER A 150 -6.33 17.34 2.90
C SER A 150 -4.84 17.33 3.18
N ALA A 151 -4.06 16.80 2.25
CA ALA A 151 -2.59 16.81 2.35
C ALA A 151 -2.03 18.24 2.36
N ARG A 152 -2.74 19.21 1.76
CA ARG A 152 -2.35 20.60 1.70
C ARG A 152 -2.50 21.30 3.06
N THR A 153 -3.58 21.10 3.75
CA THR A 153 -3.87 21.75 5.05
C THR A 153 -3.36 20.95 6.24
N GLY A 154 -3.06 19.66 6.05
CA GLY A 154 -2.70 18.74 7.11
C GLY A 154 -3.89 18.08 7.79
N GLN A 155 -5.13 18.47 7.45
CA GLN A 155 -6.34 17.89 8.04
C GLN A 155 -6.44 16.40 7.68
N GLY A 156 -6.64 15.55 8.66
CA GLY A 156 -6.80 14.10 8.48
C GLY A 156 -5.50 13.30 8.32
N LEU A 157 -4.32 13.93 8.42
CA LEU A 157 -3.04 13.22 8.34
C LEU A 157 -2.83 12.28 9.55
N ASP A 158 -3.22 12.72 10.74
CA ASP A 158 -3.12 11.88 11.95
C ASP A 158 -4.12 10.74 11.88
N THR A 159 -5.32 10.99 11.32
CA THR A 159 -6.33 9.97 11.04
C THR A 159 -5.80 8.91 10.07
N LEU A 160 -5.11 9.31 9.00
CA LEU A 160 -4.46 8.37 8.08
C LEU A 160 -3.33 7.58 8.76
N ARG A 161 -2.50 8.23 9.60
CA ARG A 161 -1.44 7.56 10.37
C ARG A 161 -2.01 6.50 11.30
N ALA A 162 -3.09 6.82 12.02
CA ALA A 162 -3.79 5.88 12.89
C ALA A 162 -4.39 4.71 12.09
N ALA A 163 -4.98 4.99 10.92
CA ALA A 163 -5.51 3.96 10.03
C ALA A 163 -4.43 2.98 9.54
N ILE A 164 -3.27 3.49 9.12
CA ILE A 164 -2.14 2.65 8.71
C ILE A 164 -1.61 1.83 9.90
N ALA A 165 -1.52 2.43 11.09
CA ALA A 165 -1.08 1.74 12.29
C ALA A 165 -2.02 0.59 12.68
N GLU A 166 -3.33 0.80 12.62
CA GLU A 166 -4.35 -0.25 12.85
C GLU A 166 -4.19 -1.41 11.87
N ILE A 167 -4.01 -1.11 10.57
CA ILE A 167 -3.81 -2.11 9.53
C ILE A 167 -2.54 -2.91 9.80
N ALA A 168 -1.42 -2.24 10.11
CA ALA A 168 -0.14 -2.88 10.38
C ALA A 168 -0.21 -3.81 11.60
N SER A 169 -0.87 -3.38 12.67
CA SER A 169 -1.06 -4.20 13.89
C SER A 169 -1.89 -5.45 13.61
N ALA A 170 -2.94 -5.35 12.79
CA ALA A 170 -3.77 -6.49 12.40
C ALA A 170 -2.99 -7.54 11.58
N GLU A 171 -2.11 -7.10 10.68
CA GLU A 171 -1.25 -7.99 9.90
C GLU A 171 -0.22 -8.73 10.77
N HIS A 172 0.39 -8.04 11.74
CA HIS A 172 1.31 -8.66 12.69
C HIS A 172 0.63 -9.75 13.53
N LEU A 173 -0.60 -9.53 13.98
CA LEU A 173 -1.37 -10.54 14.72
C LEU A 173 -1.72 -11.75 13.84
N SER A 174 -2.05 -11.53 12.57
CA SER A 174 -2.37 -12.60 11.63
C SER A 174 -1.15 -13.48 11.30
N SER A 175 0.03 -12.88 11.15
CA SER A 175 1.28 -13.60 10.87
C SER A 175 1.80 -14.38 12.08
N ALA A 176 1.55 -13.91 13.31
CA ALA A 176 1.96 -14.58 14.55
C ALA A 176 1.09 -15.79 14.92
N THR A 177 -0.07 -15.98 14.29
CA THR A 177 -1.05 -17.03 14.62
C THR A 177 -0.91 -18.30 13.75
N LEU A 178 0.01 -18.34 12.77
CA LEU A 178 0.32 -19.56 12.04
C LEU A 178 1.20 -20.47 12.92
N PRO A 179 0.70 -21.62 13.43
CA PRO A 179 1.53 -22.56 14.18
C PRO A 179 2.54 -23.18 13.21
N ASP A 180 3.77 -23.23 13.66
CA ASP A 180 4.88 -23.97 13.08
C ASP A 180 4.54 -25.47 13.14
N ALA A 181 3.75 -25.95 12.18
CA ALA A 181 3.35 -27.33 12.05
C ALA A 181 4.05 -27.92 10.85
N LEU A 182 5.07 -28.69 11.16
CA LEU A 182 5.58 -29.88 10.48
C LEU A 182 7.11 -29.93 10.43
N ASP A 183 7.72 -30.06 11.60
CA ASP A 183 9.00 -30.78 11.66
C ASP A 183 8.69 -32.22 12.11
N GLY A 184 8.25 -33.01 11.14
CA GLY A 184 8.05 -34.44 11.26
C GLY A 184 9.35 -35.19 10.99
N THR A 185 10.24 -35.22 11.97
CA THR A 185 11.34 -36.18 11.98
C THR A 185 10.78 -37.60 12.11
N SER A 186 10.54 -38.27 11.00
CA SER A 186 10.38 -39.72 10.93
C SER A 186 11.75 -40.38 11.10
N THR A 187 12.01 -40.77 12.33
CA THR A 187 13.07 -41.71 12.68
C THR A 187 12.66 -43.12 12.19
N GLU A 188 13.26 -43.56 11.10
CA GLU A 188 13.16 -44.99 10.72
C GLU A 188 14.01 -45.82 11.68
N PRO A 189 13.50 -46.95 12.18
CA PRO A 189 14.29 -47.92 12.96
C PRO A 189 15.16 -48.74 11.99
N HIS A 190 16.47 -48.72 12.24
CA HIS A 190 17.46 -49.57 11.64
C HIS A 190 17.21 -51.04 12.06
N GLU A 191 16.73 -51.89 11.18
CA GLU A 191 16.74 -53.33 11.35
C GLU A 191 18.12 -53.90 11.03
N ASP A 192 18.77 -54.41 12.07
CA ASP A 192 20.03 -55.13 12.09
C ASP A 192 19.79 -56.58 11.60
N HIS A 193 20.20 -56.88 10.37
CA HIS A 193 20.24 -58.25 9.86
C HIS A 193 21.66 -58.83 9.94
N THR A 194 21.95 -59.42 11.07
CA THR A 194 23.03 -60.37 11.22
C THR A 194 22.77 -61.62 10.39
N ILE A 195 23.51 -61.83 9.32
CA ILE A 195 23.58 -63.10 8.61
C ILE A 195 24.80 -63.86 9.12
N SER A 196 24.52 -64.93 9.79
CA SER A 196 25.47 -65.94 10.23
C SER A 196 25.94 -66.82 9.05
N GLU A 197 27.25 -66.93 8.87
CA GLU A 197 27.92 -67.92 8.05
C GLU A 197 27.77 -69.32 8.64
N HIS A 198 27.48 -70.30 7.78
CA HIS A 198 28.02 -71.68 7.84
C HIS A 198 27.71 -72.30 6.47
N GLY A 199 28.68 -72.60 5.63
CA GLY A 199 29.66 -73.70 5.76
C GLY A 199 29.27 -74.83 4.78
N ARG A 200 30.00 -74.91 3.77
CA ARG A 200 30.57 -76.01 2.97
C ARG A 200 30.68 -75.73 1.48
#